data_f36c12b069339762ee902796bb5523f4
#
_entry.id   f36c12b069339762ee902796bb5523f4
#
_cell.length_a   1.000
_cell.length_b   1.000
_cell.length_c   1.000
_cell.angle_alpha   90.00
_cell.angle_beta   90.00
_cell.angle_gamma   90.00
#
_symmetry.space_group_name_H-M   'P 1'
#
loop_
_entity.id
_entity.type
_entity.pdbx_description
1 polymer ?
#
loop_
_entity_poly.entity_id
_entity_poly.type
_entity_poly.pdbx_seq_one_letter_code
_entity_poly.pdbx_strand_id
1 'polypeptide(L)'
;MTDDQQIDGRQPLRPVRFEDVRLTDNFWAPWLKRVREVYLPHLLETSQPLIGDFEYLAGMHEVEGEYTPSTDQHCWSDMFVHNTLEAMAAGLALAPDAELEAELDRRIDVVAKAQESDGYLQSCHQVRGTLR
;
A
#
# COMPACT_ATOMS: atom_id res chain seq x y z
N MET A 1 10.68 -1.53 26.46
CA MET A 1 10.89 -0.49 27.49
C MET A 1 11.86 0.51 26.90
N THR A 2 11.37 1.55 26.29
CA THR A 2 12.18 2.65 25.74
C THR A 2 12.31 3.70 26.81
N ASP A 3 13.56 3.95 27.18
CA ASP A 3 14.02 4.90 28.17
C ASP A 3 13.59 6.32 27.76
N ASP A 4 12.59 6.86 28.45
CA ASP A 4 12.15 8.26 28.31
C ASP A 4 13.23 9.14 28.96
N GLN A 5 14.26 9.48 28.23
CA GLN A 5 15.18 10.54 28.64
C GLN A 5 14.44 11.86 28.65
N GLN A 6 14.04 12.27 29.85
CA GLN A 6 13.49 13.57 30.15
C GLN A 6 14.55 14.63 29.88
N ILE A 7 14.50 15.26 28.71
CA ILE A 7 15.39 16.37 28.37
C ILE A 7 14.76 17.66 28.93
N ASP A 8 15.40 18.19 29.98
CA ASP A 8 15.31 19.58 30.43
C ASP A 8 13.89 20.10 30.76
N GLY A 9 13.10 19.32 31.51
CA GLY A 9 11.81 19.81 32.06
C GLY A 9 10.73 20.12 31.01
N ARG A 10 10.98 19.87 29.72
CA ARG A 10 10.01 20.01 28.64
C ARG A 10 9.29 18.67 28.43
N GLN A 11 7.98 18.73 28.35
CA GLN A 11 7.24 17.54 27.96
C GLN A 11 7.67 17.12 26.53
N PRO A 12 7.93 15.82 26.28
CA PRO A 12 8.26 15.36 24.95
C PRO A 12 7.11 15.67 23.99
N LEU A 13 7.42 16.23 22.84
CA LEU A 13 6.44 16.43 21.79
C LEU A 13 5.94 15.07 21.32
N ARG A 14 4.63 14.87 21.36
CA ARG A 14 3.99 13.67 20.80
C ARG A 14 3.29 14.04 19.48
N PRO A 15 3.48 13.26 18.41
CA PRO A 15 2.73 13.49 17.19
C PRO A 15 1.24 13.34 17.45
N VAL A 16 0.43 14.19 16.86
CA VAL A 16 -1.01 14.02 16.84
C VAL A 16 -1.33 12.82 15.96
N ARG A 17 -2.25 11.97 16.38
CA ARG A 17 -2.70 10.84 15.58
C ARG A 17 -3.39 11.36 14.32
N PHE A 18 -3.18 10.68 13.20
CA PHE A 18 -3.69 11.12 11.92
C PHE A 18 -5.23 11.22 11.91
N GLU A 19 -5.91 10.27 12.53
CA GLU A 19 -7.35 10.23 12.67
C GLU A 19 -7.94 11.35 13.55
N ASP A 20 -7.12 12.01 14.38
CA ASP A 20 -7.54 13.13 15.22
C ASP A 20 -7.44 14.48 14.49
N VAL A 21 -6.88 14.49 13.28
CA VAL A 21 -6.74 15.70 12.47
C VAL A 21 -7.97 15.89 11.58
N ARG A 22 -8.53 17.07 11.58
CA ARG A 22 -9.62 17.49 10.68
C ARG A 22 -9.24 18.73 9.92
N LEU A 23 -9.29 18.68 8.61
CA LEU A 23 -9.13 19.84 7.75
C LEU A 23 -10.51 20.46 7.50
N THR A 24 -10.68 21.70 7.93
CA THR A 24 -11.97 22.42 7.85
C THR A 24 -11.90 23.68 6.99
N ASP A 25 -10.74 23.93 6.36
CA ASP A 25 -10.52 25.08 5.50
C ASP A 25 -11.14 24.91 4.11
N ASN A 26 -11.18 26.02 3.34
CA ASN A 26 -11.77 26.04 2.00
C ASN A 26 -10.79 25.61 0.89
N PHE A 27 -9.54 25.29 1.22
CA PHE A 27 -8.54 24.87 0.26
C PHE A 27 -8.21 23.38 0.38
N TRP A 28 -7.71 22.94 1.55
CA TRP A 28 -7.26 21.55 1.73
C TRP A 28 -8.42 20.54 1.87
N ALA A 29 -9.52 20.93 2.54
CA ALA A 29 -10.64 20.01 2.71
C ALA A 29 -11.27 19.59 1.37
N PRO A 30 -11.49 20.47 0.37
CA PRO A 30 -11.92 20.05 -0.98
C PRO A 30 -10.90 19.18 -1.70
N TRP A 31 -9.59 19.39 -1.49
CA TRP A 31 -8.55 18.54 -2.07
C TRP A 31 -8.59 17.13 -1.51
N LEU A 32 -8.70 16.97 -0.18
CA LEU A 32 -8.83 15.64 0.43
C LEU A 32 -10.06 14.89 -0.07
N LYS A 33 -11.18 15.61 -0.20
CA LYS A 33 -12.40 15.02 -0.79
C LYS A 33 -12.13 14.50 -2.20
N ARG A 34 -11.47 15.29 -3.05
CA ARG A 34 -11.12 14.89 -4.42
C ARG A 34 -10.14 13.70 -4.45
N VAL A 35 -9.16 13.67 -3.55
CA VAL A 35 -8.25 12.53 -3.43
C VAL A 35 -9.02 11.25 -3.15
N ARG A 36 -9.97 11.26 -2.24
CA ARG A 36 -10.76 10.09 -1.90
C ARG A 36 -11.74 9.68 -3.01
N GLU A 37 -12.46 10.63 -3.60
CA GLU A 37 -13.58 10.34 -4.52
C GLU A 37 -13.13 10.13 -5.96
N VAL A 38 -11.95 10.62 -6.33
CA VAL A 38 -11.46 10.58 -7.73
C VAL A 38 -10.09 9.92 -7.84
N TYR A 39 -9.12 10.42 -7.08
CA TYR A 39 -7.73 9.99 -7.26
C TYR A 39 -7.49 8.57 -6.74
N LEU A 40 -8.01 8.24 -5.57
CA LEU A 40 -7.84 6.91 -4.99
C LEU A 40 -8.51 5.80 -5.83
N PRO A 41 -9.76 5.92 -6.29
CA PRO A 41 -10.34 4.96 -7.22
C PRO A 41 -9.51 4.79 -8.51
N HIS A 42 -9.05 5.90 -9.09
CA HIS A 42 -8.18 5.84 -10.28
C HIS A 42 -6.83 5.14 -9.99
N LEU A 43 -6.24 5.39 -8.82
CA LEU A 43 -5.01 4.72 -8.39
C LEU A 43 -5.22 3.21 -8.23
N LEU A 44 -6.36 2.78 -7.69
CA LEU A 44 -6.71 1.37 -7.56
C LEU A 44 -6.84 0.68 -8.92
N GLU A 45 -7.49 1.34 -9.87
CA GLU A 45 -7.63 0.84 -11.24
C GLU A 45 -6.26 0.72 -11.93
N THR A 46 -5.45 1.77 -11.87
CA THR A 46 -4.14 1.81 -12.54
C THR A 46 -3.09 0.91 -11.90
N SER A 47 -3.21 0.59 -10.62
CA SER A 47 -2.33 -0.35 -9.92
C SER A 47 -2.76 -1.81 -10.06
N GLN A 48 -3.92 -2.09 -10.65
CA GLN A 48 -4.40 -3.47 -10.78
C GLN A 48 -3.48 -4.40 -11.58
N PRO A 49 -2.87 -3.99 -12.70
CA PRO A 49 -1.89 -4.85 -13.39
C PRO A 49 -0.67 -5.18 -12.53
N LEU A 50 -0.27 -4.27 -11.64
CA LEU A 50 0.91 -4.42 -10.80
C LEU A 50 0.68 -5.38 -9.63
N ILE A 51 -0.53 -5.40 -9.05
CA ILE A 51 -0.88 -6.38 -8.03
C ILE A 51 -0.99 -7.79 -8.61
N GLY A 52 -1.23 -7.92 -9.91
CA GLY A 52 -1.28 -9.19 -10.61
C GLY A 52 0.00 -10.01 -10.49
N ASP A 53 1.18 -9.39 -10.42
CA ASP A 53 2.45 -10.08 -10.19
C ASP A 53 2.45 -10.77 -8.81
N PHE A 54 1.94 -10.11 -7.79
CA PHE A 54 1.79 -10.68 -6.45
C PHE A 54 0.69 -11.75 -6.40
N GLU A 55 -0.43 -11.56 -7.12
CA GLU A 55 -1.50 -12.57 -7.23
C GLU A 55 -0.99 -13.85 -7.89
N TYR A 56 -0.15 -13.73 -8.92
CA TYR A 56 0.52 -14.87 -9.54
C TYR A 56 1.43 -15.62 -8.54
N LEU A 57 2.30 -14.90 -7.85
CA LEU A 57 3.20 -15.47 -6.84
C LEU A 57 2.45 -16.09 -5.65
N ALA A 58 1.32 -15.52 -5.28
CA ALA A 58 0.43 -16.05 -4.25
C ALA A 58 -0.36 -17.31 -4.70
N GLY A 59 -0.24 -17.73 -5.97
CA GLY A 59 -1.02 -18.84 -6.54
C GLY A 59 -2.51 -18.51 -6.72
N MET A 60 -2.85 -17.23 -6.80
CA MET A 60 -4.23 -16.74 -6.94
C MET A 60 -4.56 -16.32 -8.37
N HIS A 61 -3.59 -16.34 -9.26
CA HIS A 61 -3.73 -16.00 -10.67
C HIS A 61 -3.31 -17.17 -11.54
N GLU A 62 -4.28 -17.81 -12.19
CA GLU A 62 -4.01 -18.86 -13.15
C GLU A 62 -3.78 -18.26 -14.54
N VAL A 63 -2.70 -18.63 -15.19
CA VAL A 63 -2.39 -18.24 -16.56
C VAL A 63 -2.17 -19.49 -17.43
N GLU A 64 -2.60 -19.43 -18.68
CA GLU A 64 -2.22 -20.41 -19.68
C GLU A 64 -0.83 -20.06 -20.23
N GLY A 65 0.16 -20.92 -19.97
CA GLY A 65 1.53 -20.74 -20.43
C GLY A 65 2.44 -20.04 -19.43
N GLU A 66 3.47 -19.36 -19.92
CA GLU A 66 4.45 -18.65 -19.12
C GLU A 66 3.89 -17.28 -18.70
N TYR A 67 3.93 -16.98 -17.40
CA TYR A 67 3.51 -15.68 -16.88
C TYR A 67 4.52 -14.60 -17.24
N THR A 68 4.03 -13.51 -17.80
CA THR A 68 4.85 -12.32 -18.08
C THR A 68 4.56 -11.25 -17.03
N PRO A 69 5.59 -10.80 -16.27
CA PRO A 69 5.43 -9.75 -15.29
C PRO A 69 4.86 -8.47 -15.90
N SER A 70 4.09 -7.73 -15.14
CA SER A 70 3.46 -6.47 -15.56
C SER A 70 4.45 -5.38 -15.98
N THR A 71 5.71 -5.49 -15.51
CA THR A 71 6.82 -4.61 -15.91
C THR A 71 7.99 -5.42 -16.44
N ASP A 72 8.10 -5.46 -17.77
CA ASP A 72 9.10 -6.30 -18.44
C ASP A 72 10.55 -5.81 -18.31
N GLN A 73 10.77 -4.53 -18.07
CA GLN A 73 12.13 -3.96 -18.13
C GLN A 73 12.70 -3.49 -16.79
N HIS A 74 11.87 -3.17 -15.82
CA HIS A 74 12.31 -2.54 -14.58
C HIS A 74 11.61 -3.15 -13.37
N CYS A 75 12.33 -3.91 -12.58
CA CYS A 75 11.85 -4.56 -11.36
C CYS A 75 11.62 -3.58 -10.19
N TRP A 76 10.91 -2.49 -10.39
CA TRP A 76 10.59 -1.47 -9.39
C TRP A 76 9.10 -1.20 -9.21
N SER A 77 8.24 -1.99 -9.86
CA SER A 77 6.79 -1.84 -9.83
C SER A 77 6.18 -2.05 -8.44
N ASP A 78 6.82 -2.87 -7.60
CA ASP A 78 6.36 -3.16 -6.23
C ASP A 78 6.16 -1.90 -5.40
N MET A 79 6.99 -0.88 -5.64
CA MET A 79 6.85 0.44 -5.00
C MET A 79 5.45 1.04 -5.21
N PHE A 80 4.87 0.90 -6.40
CA PHE A 80 3.53 1.44 -6.68
C PHE A 80 2.44 0.66 -5.94
N VAL A 81 2.61 -0.64 -5.79
CA VAL A 81 1.68 -1.46 -4.99
C VAL A 81 1.72 -1.02 -3.53
N HIS A 82 2.91 -0.90 -2.93
CA HIS A 82 3.06 -0.46 -1.55
C HIS A 82 2.55 0.96 -1.32
N ASN A 83 2.85 1.90 -2.22
CA ASN A 83 2.32 3.26 -2.15
C ASN A 83 0.79 3.30 -2.26
N THR A 84 0.20 2.39 -3.05
CA THR A 84 -1.25 2.28 -3.15
C THR A 84 -1.85 1.79 -1.83
N LEU A 85 -1.27 0.78 -1.20
CA LEU A 85 -1.71 0.29 0.12
C LEU A 85 -1.63 1.39 1.18
N GLU A 86 -0.54 2.17 1.18
CA GLU A 86 -0.38 3.31 2.09
C GLU A 86 -1.44 4.39 1.84
N ALA A 87 -1.73 4.70 0.58
CA ALA A 87 -2.77 5.68 0.22
C ALA A 87 -4.18 5.22 0.63
N MET A 88 -4.48 3.91 0.49
CA MET A 88 -5.74 3.31 0.97
C MET A 88 -5.85 3.41 2.50
N ALA A 89 -4.81 3.03 3.23
CA ALA A 89 -4.79 3.12 4.68
C ALA A 89 -4.94 4.57 5.19
N ALA A 90 -4.28 5.53 4.54
CA ALA A 90 -4.44 6.95 4.83
C ALA A 90 -5.87 7.44 4.54
N GLY A 91 -6.47 6.97 3.45
CA GLY A 91 -7.87 7.26 3.10
C GLY A 91 -8.85 6.79 4.18
N LEU A 92 -8.66 5.56 4.68
CA LEU A 92 -9.46 4.97 5.75
C LEU A 92 -9.29 5.69 7.09
N ALA A 93 -8.07 6.12 7.42
CA ALA A 93 -7.81 6.91 8.63
C ALA A 93 -8.52 8.27 8.61
N LEU A 94 -8.77 8.84 7.44
CA LEU A 94 -9.52 10.09 7.28
C LEU A 94 -11.04 9.91 7.40
N ALA A 95 -11.56 8.84 6.83
CA ALA A 95 -12.97 8.48 6.95
C ALA A 95 -13.19 6.98 6.67
N PRO A 96 -13.96 6.28 7.51
CA PRO A 96 -14.31 4.87 7.30
C PRO A 96 -14.97 4.62 5.95
N ASP A 97 -14.59 3.49 5.34
CA ASP A 97 -15.14 3.04 4.06
C ASP A 97 -14.97 1.51 4.00
N ALA A 98 -16.05 0.77 4.16
CA ALA A 98 -16.00 -0.69 4.30
C ALA A 98 -15.58 -1.41 2.99
N GLU A 99 -15.86 -0.83 1.83
CA GLU A 99 -15.43 -1.41 0.54
C GLU A 99 -13.94 -1.21 0.34
N LEU A 100 -13.44 0.00 0.66
CA LEU A 100 -12.02 0.30 0.61
C LEU A 100 -11.22 -0.54 1.62
N GLU A 101 -11.75 -0.74 2.83
CA GLU A 101 -11.14 -1.57 3.87
C GLU A 101 -11.01 -3.03 3.42
N ALA A 102 -12.10 -3.61 2.89
CA ALA A 102 -12.09 -4.97 2.37
C ALA A 102 -11.09 -5.16 1.21
N GLU A 103 -10.99 -4.19 0.31
CA GLU A 103 -10.02 -4.23 -0.78
C GLU A 103 -8.58 -4.06 -0.29
N LEU A 104 -8.34 -3.21 0.72
CA LEU A 104 -7.03 -3.08 1.35
C LEU A 104 -6.59 -4.40 2.00
N ASP A 105 -7.45 -5.01 2.80
CA ASP A 105 -7.18 -6.30 3.44
C ASP A 105 -6.89 -7.39 2.41
N ARG A 106 -7.68 -7.46 1.34
CA ARG A 106 -7.44 -8.40 0.24
C ARG A 106 -6.03 -8.21 -0.37
N ARG A 107 -5.64 -6.97 -0.66
CA ARG A 107 -4.32 -6.68 -1.26
C ARG A 107 -3.18 -6.98 -0.29
N ILE A 108 -3.34 -6.68 1.00
CA ILE A 108 -2.36 -7.03 2.03
C ILE A 108 -2.17 -8.55 2.09
N ASP A 109 -3.27 -9.32 2.07
CA ASP A 109 -3.24 -10.78 2.07
C ASP A 109 -2.51 -11.35 0.85
N VAL A 110 -2.71 -10.77 -0.33
CA VAL A 110 -2.01 -11.15 -1.57
C VAL A 110 -0.51 -10.92 -1.43
N VAL A 111 -0.10 -9.73 -0.99
CA VAL A 111 1.31 -9.38 -0.80
C VAL A 111 1.96 -10.29 0.26
N ALA A 112 1.27 -10.55 1.37
CA ALA A 112 1.75 -11.45 2.41
C ALA A 112 1.95 -12.89 1.93
N LYS A 113 1.05 -13.40 1.07
CA LYS A 113 1.18 -14.74 0.49
C LYS A 113 2.27 -14.84 -0.58
N ALA A 114 2.58 -13.75 -1.27
CA ALA A 114 3.67 -13.68 -2.24
C ALA A 114 5.06 -13.65 -1.60
N GLN A 115 5.15 -13.32 -0.30
CA GLN A 115 6.41 -13.30 0.43
C GLN A 115 6.96 -14.71 0.62
N GLU A 116 8.26 -14.89 0.35
CA GLU A 116 8.94 -16.16 0.56
C GLU A 116 9.15 -16.47 2.06
N SER A 117 9.40 -17.73 2.37
CA SER A 117 9.53 -18.20 3.75
C SER A 117 10.70 -17.57 4.54
N ASP A 118 11.70 -17.03 3.83
CA ASP A 118 12.84 -16.30 4.42
C ASP A 118 12.58 -14.78 4.54
N GLY A 119 11.37 -14.34 4.15
CA GLY A 119 10.96 -12.94 4.19
C GLY A 119 11.27 -12.16 2.91
N TYR A 120 11.87 -12.78 1.89
CA TYR A 120 12.15 -12.10 0.63
C TYR A 120 10.85 -11.73 -0.09
N LEU A 121 10.80 -10.52 -0.62
CA LEU A 121 9.66 -10.00 -1.37
C LEU A 121 10.15 -9.01 -2.43
N GLN A 122 10.11 -9.43 -3.68
CA GLN A 122 10.37 -8.58 -4.84
C GLN A 122 9.77 -9.28 -6.07
N SER A 123 8.56 -8.87 -6.47
CA SER A 123 7.70 -9.62 -7.38
C SER A 123 8.38 -9.96 -8.72
N CYS A 124 8.99 -8.98 -9.36
CA CYS A 124 9.61 -9.17 -10.66
C CYS A 124 10.75 -10.21 -10.64
N HIS A 125 11.60 -10.21 -9.61
CA HIS A 125 12.70 -11.19 -9.49
C HIS A 125 12.17 -12.58 -9.14
N GLN A 126 11.15 -12.66 -8.29
CA GLN A 126 10.52 -13.92 -7.92
C GLN A 126 9.84 -14.57 -9.13
N VAL A 127 9.06 -13.80 -9.92
CA VAL A 127 8.41 -14.29 -11.14
C VAL A 127 9.43 -14.78 -12.16
N ARG A 128 10.54 -14.08 -12.34
CA ARG A 128 11.58 -14.45 -13.32
C ARG A 128 12.53 -15.55 -12.83
N GLY A 129 12.49 -15.90 -11.56
CA GLY A 129 13.48 -16.79 -10.95
C GLY A 129 14.90 -16.23 -11.02
N THR A 130 15.04 -14.91 -11.15
CA THR A 130 16.33 -14.21 -11.23
C THR A 130 16.78 -13.72 -9.87
N LEU A 131 18.06 -13.61 -9.72
CA LEU A 131 18.88 -13.34 -8.53
C LEU A 131 18.18 -12.62 -7.37
N ARG A 132 18.34 -13.24 -6.22
CA ARG A 132 18.29 -12.62 -4.89
C ARG A 132 19.55 -11.77 -4.66
#